data_85753921ae3f969ffe0a2ff49796ab65
#
_entry.id   85753921ae3f969ffe0a2ff49796ab65
#
_cell.length_a   1.000
_cell.length_b   1.000
_cell.length_c   1.000
_cell.angle_alpha   90.00
_cell.angle_beta   90.00
_cell.angle_gamma   90.00
#
_symmetry.space_group_name_H-M   'P 1'
#
loop_
_entity.id
_entity.type
_entity.pdbx_description
1 polymer ?
#
loop_
_entity_poly.entity_id
_entity_poly.type
_entity_poly.pdbx_seq_one_letter_code
_entity_poly.pdbx_strand_id
1 'polypeptide(L)'
;MTNRKKYIDVSKGTAILIVLITHVFGLYAVDSEIHNHIMVICATLHNPTFYFVSGVLFYGTMKKYDRSKILKNKFLDLVVVFAVWVVIYTMYQIILGRTFYVENSITGYSVSAINSLWFLPTLFCGMSAVVLLDVLKHCKHIGIIVKNDLLLCMIWLLMILVTAFYSSGMAKIFTFSYIVWKGYLGKSKKHIERLNVAVWGINVAAVFVLNFAQTSDMSIPGWRLALILFMFVTGSIIIPQIMEHICEKKSESKVIDRLAKVGQNTVYIYILHFFVLYLFEAYGKINLFTCAICYVLCVFFPLAVGHVIKGKKIDYILFQPSKLLKRL
;
A
#
# COMPACT_ATOMS: atom_id res chain seq x y z
N MET A 1 -27.23 -3.60 3.90
CA MET A 1 -25.77 -3.52 4.11
C MET A 1 -25.14 -4.69 3.39
N THR A 2 -24.26 -4.43 2.41
CA THR A 2 -23.54 -5.48 1.69
C THR A 2 -22.68 -6.25 2.71
N ASN A 3 -22.74 -7.57 2.67
CA ASN A 3 -22.01 -8.51 3.55
C ASN A 3 -20.48 -8.38 3.29
N ARG A 4 -19.92 -7.21 3.64
CA ARG A 4 -18.50 -6.93 3.53
C ARG A 4 -17.80 -7.70 4.63
N LYS A 5 -16.95 -8.61 4.27
CA LYS A 5 -16.23 -9.43 5.24
C LYS A 5 -15.43 -8.54 6.18
N LYS A 6 -15.76 -8.56 7.46
CA LYS A 6 -15.17 -7.72 8.54
C LYS A 6 -13.64 -7.79 8.56
N TYR A 7 -13.08 -9.00 8.31
CA TYR A 7 -11.63 -9.21 8.31
C TYR A 7 -10.89 -8.33 7.29
N ILE A 8 -11.52 -7.95 6.17
CA ILE A 8 -10.91 -7.06 5.15
C ILE A 8 -10.64 -5.67 5.74
N ASP A 9 -11.60 -5.12 6.49
CA ASP A 9 -11.41 -3.83 7.13
C ASP A 9 -10.42 -3.93 8.28
N VAL A 10 -10.45 -5.02 9.06
CA VAL A 10 -9.47 -5.28 10.13
C VAL A 10 -8.06 -5.40 9.54
N SER A 11 -7.88 -6.12 8.44
CA SER A 11 -6.58 -6.24 7.75
C SER A 11 -6.02 -4.88 7.32
N LYS A 12 -6.88 -4.01 6.75
CA LYS A 12 -6.46 -2.64 6.38
C LYS A 12 -6.12 -1.81 7.62
N GLY A 13 -6.91 -1.94 8.70
CA GLY A 13 -6.65 -1.25 9.96
C GLY A 13 -5.32 -1.67 10.57
N THR A 14 -5.03 -2.96 10.60
CA THR A 14 -3.73 -3.48 11.07
C THR A 14 -2.58 -3.00 10.18
N ALA A 15 -2.73 -3.11 8.86
CA ALA A 15 -1.69 -2.71 7.92
C ALA A 15 -1.37 -1.21 8.02
N ILE A 16 -2.38 -0.32 8.12
CA ILE A 16 -2.10 1.13 8.24
C ILE A 16 -1.41 1.49 9.56
N LEU A 17 -1.73 0.82 10.66
CA LEU A 17 -1.03 1.04 11.92
C LEU A 17 0.45 0.63 11.82
N ILE A 18 0.78 -0.47 11.11
CA ILE A 18 2.17 -0.86 10.84
C ILE A 18 2.86 0.17 9.92
N VAL A 19 2.18 0.71 8.89
CA VAL A 19 2.71 1.83 8.07
C VAL A 19 3.12 3.00 8.94
N LEU A 20 2.26 3.41 9.88
CA LEU A 20 2.58 4.52 10.77
C LEU A 20 3.77 4.22 11.69
N ILE A 21 3.87 2.98 12.19
CA ILE A 21 5.05 2.56 12.96
C ILE A 21 6.31 2.73 12.13
N THR A 22 6.34 2.21 10.89
CA THR A 22 7.54 2.29 10.05
C THR A 22 7.92 3.72 9.71
N HIS A 23 6.96 4.60 9.43
CA HIS A 23 7.25 6.00 9.15
C HIS A 23 7.74 6.77 10.39
N VAL A 24 7.09 6.59 11.55
CA VAL A 24 7.46 7.29 12.79
C VAL A 24 8.80 6.79 13.32
N PHE A 25 9.05 5.47 13.32
CA PHE A 25 10.34 4.93 13.73
C PHE A 25 11.45 5.22 12.72
N GLY A 26 11.11 5.38 11.43
CA GLY A 26 12.05 5.90 10.42
C GLY A 26 12.56 7.30 10.74
N LEU A 27 11.77 8.15 11.43
CA LEU A 27 12.25 9.43 11.94
C LEU A 27 13.28 9.29 13.07
N TYR A 28 13.13 8.26 13.88
CA TYR A 28 14.01 8.02 15.05
C TYR A 28 15.39 7.49 14.65
N ALA A 29 15.62 7.18 13.36
CA ALA A 29 16.87 6.78 12.73
C ALA A 29 17.92 6.20 13.71
N VAL A 30 17.58 5.08 14.35
CA VAL A 30 18.58 4.31 15.11
C VAL A 30 19.41 3.59 14.07
N ASP A 31 20.67 3.97 13.96
CA ASP A 31 21.63 3.32 13.07
C ASP A 31 21.99 1.93 13.63
N SER A 32 21.06 0.99 13.50
CA SER A 32 21.14 -0.37 14.01
C SER A 32 20.66 -1.33 12.94
N GLU A 33 21.44 -2.36 12.68
CA GLU A 33 21.07 -3.43 11.74
C GLU A 33 19.72 -4.06 12.08
N ILE A 34 19.44 -4.27 13.35
CA ILE A 34 18.18 -4.84 13.83
C ILE A 34 17.00 -3.94 13.46
N HIS A 35 17.16 -2.61 13.63
CA HIS A 35 16.14 -1.65 13.23
C HIS A 35 15.82 -1.75 11.73
N ASN A 36 16.86 -1.75 10.90
CA ASN A 36 16.71 -1.85 9.45
C ASN A 36 16.05 -3.17 9.03
N HIS A 37 16.39 -4.30 9.65
CA HIS A 37 15.74 -5.59 9.39
C HIS A 37 14.25 -5.55 9.75
N ILE A 38 13.89 -5.00 10.91
CA ILE A 38 12.49 -4.86 11.33
C ILE A 38 11.72 -4.01 10.33
N MET A 39 12.30 -2.89 9.86
CA MET A 39 11.65 -2.02 8.87
C MET A 39 11.40 -2.75 7.54
N VAL A 40 12.37 -3.52 7.05
CA VAL A 40 12.19 -4.34 5.83
C VAL A 40 11.07 -5.36 6.03
N ILE A 41 11.06 -6.10 7.14
CA ILE A 41 10.01 -7.09 7.43
C ILE A 41 8.64 -6.43 7.50
N CYS A 42 8.51 -5.32 8.21
CA CYS A 42 7.26 -4.57 8.28
C CYS A 42 6.79 -4.12 6.88
N ALA A 43 7.71 -3.61 6.04
CA ALA A 43 7.41 -3.19 4.68
C ALA A 43 6.88 -4.33 3.81
N THR A 44 7.37 -5.56 4.00
CA THR A 44 6.89 -6.75 3.26
C THR A 44 5.49 -7.20 3.68
N LEU A 45 4.97 -6.72 4.79
CA LEU A 45 3.65 -7.04 5.30
C LEU A 45 2.61 -5.97 4.98
N HIS A 46 2.87 -4.72 5.38
CA HIS A 46 1.83 -3.68 5.36
C HIS A 46 1.45 -3.22 3.95
N ASN A 47 2.42 -2.83 3.12
CA ASN A 47 2.14 -2.35 1.76
C ASN A 47 1.48 -3.43 0.89
N PRO A 48 2.05 -4.66 0.80
CA PRO A 48 1.45 -5.73 0.02
C PRO A 48 0.03 -6.11 0.46
N THR A 49 -0.26 -6.03 1.75
CA THR A 49 -1.62 -6.27 2.27
C THR A 49 -2.64 -5.33 1.64
N PHE A 50 -2.33 -4.04 1.48
CA PHE A 50 -3.25 -3.10 0.83
C PHE A 50 -3.51 -3.44 -0.62
N TYR A 51 -2.48 -3.82 -1.38
CA TYR A 51 -2.64 -4.22 -2.78
C TYR A 51 -3.47 -5.51 -2.90
N PHE A 52 -3.17 -6.50 -2.08
CA PHE A 52 -3.93 -7.75 -2.05
C PHE A 52 -5.40 -7.54 -1.72
N VAL A 53 -5.69 -6.84 -0.63
CA VAL A 53 -7.07 -6.54 -0.19
C VAL A 53 -7.80 -5.68 -1.21
N SER A 54 -7.11 -4.75 -1.86
CA SER A 54 -7.68 -3.95 -2.96
C SER A 54 -8.07 -4.83 -4.14
N GLY A 55 -7.26 -5.83 -4.49
CA GLY A 55 -7.59 -6.83 -5.50
C GLY A 55 -8.83 -7.64 -5.15
N VAL A 56 -8.92 -8.12 -3.88
CA VAL A 56 -10.11 -8.85 -3.38
C VAL A 56 -11.39 -8.01 -3.52
N LEU A 57 -11.33 -6.73 -3.15
CA LEU A 57 -12.47 -5.81 -3.28
C LEU A 57 -12.79 -5.47 -4.73
N PHE A 58 -11.75 -5.40 -5.56
CA PHE A 58 -11.88 -5.07 -6.97
C PHE A 58 -12.64 -6.11 -7.76
N TYR A 59 -12.58 -7.39 -7.37
CA TYR A 59 -13.36 -8.46 -7.97
C TYR A 59 -14.88 -8.17 -7.98
N GLY A 60 -15.42 -7.69 -6.85
CA GLY A 60 -16.83 -7.28 -6.78
C GLY A 60 -17.17 -6.08 -7.68
N THR A 61 -16.22 -5.18 -7.85
CA THR A 61 -16.36 -4.00 -8.72
C THR A 61 -16.40 -4.40 -10.20
N MET A 62 -15.50 -5.31 -10.61
CA MET A 62 -15.40 -5.82 -11.98
C MET A 62 -16.66 -6.57 -12.43
N LYS A 63 -17.36 -7.23 -11.51
CA LYS A 63 -18.64 -7.89 -11.81
C LYS A 63 -19.81 -6.93 -11.99
N LYS A 64 -19.72 -5.74 -11.41
CA LYS A 64 -20.87 -4.83 -11.27
C LYS A 64 -20.88 -3.70 -12.29
N TYR A 65 -19.70 -3.28 -12.78
CA TYR A 65 -19.57 -2.09 -13.60
C TYR A 65 -18.79 -2.38 -14.89
N ASP A 66 -19.06 -1.59 -15.93
CA ASP A 66 -18.28 -1.59 -17.16
C ASP A 66 -16.82 -1.17 -16.94
N ARG A 67 -15.88 -1.74 -17.74
CA ARG A 67 -14.42 -1.57 -17.62
C ARG A 67 -14.00 -0.11 -17.77
N SER A 68 -14.55 0.59 -18.78
CA SER A 68 -14.26 2.01 -19.03
C SER A 68 -14.67 2.87 -17.83
N LYS A 69 -15.89 2.64 -17.28
CA LYS A 69 -16.37 3.33 -16.08
C LYS A 69 -15.53 3.04 -14.85
N ILE A 70 -15.04 1.80 -14.69
CA ILE A 70 -14.14 1.41 -13.61
C ILE A 70 -12.85 2.20 -13.71
N LEU A 71 -12.17 2.17 -14.89
CA LEU A 71 -10.91 2.87 -15.10
C LEU A 71 -11.05 4.38 -14.88
N LYS A 72 -12.09 5.01 -15.43
CA LYS A 72 -12.38 6.43 -15.22
C LYS A 72 -12.51 6.76 -13.73
N ASN A 73 -13.31 6.00 -12.99
CA ASN A 73 -13.51 6.24 -11.56
C ASN A 73 -12.22 6.02 -10.76
N LYS A 74 -11.45 4.98 -11.09
CA LYS A 74 -10.18 4.70 -10.41
C LYS A 74 -9.10 5.72 -10.74
N PHE A 75 -9.05 6.22 -11.97
CA PHE A 75 -8.18 7.32 -12.34
C PHE A 75 -8.47 8.56 -11.50
N LEU A 76 -9.73 8.94 -11.37
CA LEU A 76 -10.15 10.09 -10.56
C LEU A 76 -9.80 9.89 -9.07
N ASP A 77 -10.14 8.73 -8.49
CA ASP A 77 -9.99 8.49 -7.06
C ASP A 77 -8.54 8.16 -6.64
N LEU A 78 -7.64 7.85 -7.56
CA LEU A 78 -6.25 7.50 -7.26
C LEU A 78 -5.26 8.49 -7.89
N VAL A 79 -5.33 8.72 -9.21
CA VAL A 79 -4.33 9.55 -9.91
C VAL A 79 -4.60 11.04 -9.72
N VAL A 80 -5.85 11.48 -9.87
CA VAL A 80 -6.20 12.89 -9.64
C VAL A 80 -6.02 13.26 -8.16
N VAL A 81 -6.45 12.40 -7.25
CA VAL A 81 -6.22 12.59 -5.80
C VAL A 81 -4.74 12.69 -5.51
N PHE A 82 -3.91 11.79 -6.07
CA PHE A 82 -2.45 11.86 -5.95
C PHE A 82 -1.91 13.22 -6.41
N ALA A 83 -2.27 13.69 -7.61
CA ALA A 83 -1.78 14.94 -8.15
C ALA A 83 -2.16 16.15 -7.27
N VAL A 84 -3.40 16.21 -6.80
CA VAL A 84 -3.88 17.27 -5.89
C VAL A 84 -3.08 17.28 -4.59
N TRP A 85 -2.87 16.10 -3.99
CA TRP A 85 -2.15 16.02 -2.72
C TRP A 85 -0.64 16.23 -2.86
N VAL A 86 -0.03 15.90 -4.00
CA VAL A 86 1.37 16.27 -4.28
C VAL A 86 1.52 17.80 -4.26
N VAL A 87 0.61 18.56 -4.89
CA VAL A 87 0.64 20.03 -4.84
C VAL A 87 0.46 20.53 -3.41
N ILE A 88 -0.52 20.04 -2.68
CA ILE A 88 -0.78 20.43 -1.28
C ILE A 88 0.44 20.16 -0.41
N TYR A 89 1.07 19.00 -0.53
CA TYR A 89 2.25 18.63 0.27
C TYR A 89 3.50 19.39 -0.14
N THR A 90 3.69 19.69 -1.41
CA THR A 90 4.78 20.56 -1.86
C THR A 90 4.65 21.94 -1.21
N MET A 91 3.47 22.54 -1.25
CA MET A 91 3.20 23.83 -0.60
C MET A 91 3.40 23.77 0.91
N TYR A 92 2.90 22.73 1.56
CA TYR A 92 3.05 22.57 3.00
C TYR A 92 4.51 22.45 3.44
N GLN A 93 5.34 21.71 2.72
CA GLN A 93 6.77 21.58 3.00
C GLN A 93 7.52 22.90 2.81
N ILE A 94 7.15 23.70 1.81
CA ILE A 94 7.71 25.06 1.60
C ILE A 94 7.35 25.96 2.80
N ILE A 95 6.08 25.96 3.25
CA ILE A 95 5.63 26.75 4.40
C ILE A 95 6.38 26.36 5.68
N LEU A 96 6.65 25.06 5.89
CA LEU A 96 7.40 24.58 7.04
C LEU A 96 8.89 24.92 6.99
N GLY A 97 9.41 25.44 5.87
CA GLY A 97 10.84 25.68 5.68
C GLY A 97 11.68 24.41 5.83
N ARG A 98 11.12 23.25 5.42
CA ARG A 98 11.72 21.96 5.65
C ARG A 98 13.01 21.81 4.83
N THR A 99 14.16 21.74 5.52
CA THR A 99 15.46 21.53 4.89
C THR A 99 15.73 20.03 4.75
N PHE A 100 15.72 19.50 3.52
CA PHE A 100 16.10 18.14 3.24
C PHE A 100 17.48 18.03 2.60
N TYR A 101 18.05 16.83 2.62
CA TYR A 101 19.27 16.40 1.90
C TYR A 101 19.21 16.61 0.38
N VAL A 102 18.08 17.00 -0.16
CA VAL A 102 17.88 17.43 -1.54
C VAL A 102 17.70 18.95 -1.52
N GLU A 103 18.35 19.62 -2.46
CA GLU A 103 18.30 21.09 -2.62
C GLU A 103 16.96 21.71 -2.18
N ASN A 104 17.01 22.81 -1.42
CA ASN A 104 15.85 23.61 -1.01
C ASN A 104 15.17 24.25 -2.23
N SER A 105 14.65 23.41 -3.13
CA SER A 105 14.03 23.76 -4.39
C SER A 105 12.60 23.21 -4.46
N ILE A 106 11.75 23.86 -5.22
CA ILE A 106 10.39 23.39 -5.51
C ILE A 106 10.43 21.94 -6.02
N THR A 107 11.44 21.57 -6.82
CA THR A 107 11.65 20.24 -7.35
C THR A 107 11.90 19.22 -6.23
N GLY A 108 12.76 19.53 -5.25
CA GLY A 108 13.05 18.67 -4.10
C GLY A 108 11.80 18.40 -3.25
N TYR A 109 11.04 19.43 -2.95
CA TYR A 109 9.76 19.28 -2.21
C TYR A 109 8.73 18.46 -2.98
N SER A 110 8.63 18.63 -4.30
CA SER A 110 7.72 17.86 -5.14
C SER A 110 8.12 16.40 -5.20
N VAL A 111 9.41 16.07 -5.33
CA VAL A 111 9.92 14.69 -5.29
C VAL A 111 9.62 14.03 -3.96
N SER A 112 9.82 14.75 -2.84
CA SER A 112 9.46 14.26 -1.50
C SER A 112 7.96 13.94 -1.39
N ALA A 113 7.08 14.84 -1.87
CA ALA A 113 5.64 14.64 -1.88
C ALA A 113 5.21 13.44 -2.76
N ILE A 114 5.83 13.29 -3.93
CA ILE A 114 5.62 12.13 -4.83
C ILE A 114 6.01 10.83 -4.12
N ASN A 115 7.19 10.81 -3.48
CA ASN A 115 7.67 9.64 -2.76
C ASN A 115 6.80 9.28 -1.55
N SER A 116 6.12 10.24 -0.95
CA SER A 116 5.19 9.97 0.16
C SER A 116 3.87 9.34 -0.30
N LEU A 117 3.41 9.66 -1.51
CA LEU A 117 2.11 9.24 -2.03
C LEU A 117 2.17 8.20 -3.15
N TRP A 118 3.34 7.60 -3.41
CA TRP A 118 3.62 6.67 -4.50
C TRP A 118 2.65 5.47 -4.59
N PHE A 119 2.05 5.08 -3.47
CA PHE A 119 1.10 3.96 -3.40
C PHE A 119 -0.15 4.17 -4.28
N LEU A 120 -0.67 5.40 -4.38
CA LEU A 120 -1.90 5.68 -5.14
C LEU A 120 -1.74 5.39 -6.66
N PRO A 121 -0.73 5.96 -7.36
CA PRO A 121 -0.54 5.68 -8.77
C PRO A 121 -0.16 4.21 -9.04
N THR A 122 0.63 3.57 -8.18
CA THR A 122 0.96 2.15 -8.36
C THR A 122 -0.25 1.24 -8.15
N LEU A 123 -1.16 1.58 -7.23
CA LEU A 123 -2.42 0.87 -7.08
C LEU A 123 -3.31 1.02 -8.32
N PHE A 124 -3.34 2.21 -8.94
CA PHE A 124 -4.04 2.42 -10.21
C PHE A 124 -3.46 1.54 -11.31
N CYS A 125 -2.11 1.47 -11.44
CA CYS A 125 -1.44 0.57 -12.41
C CYS A 125 -1.84 -0.90 -12.18
N GLY A 126 -1.86 -1.36 -10.93
CA GLY A 126 -2.26 -2.72 -10.59
C GLY A 126 -3.72 -3.03 -10.95
N MET A 127 -4.64 -2.11 -10.68
CA MET A 127 -6.05 -2.28 -11.06
C MET A 127 -6.25 -2.24 -12.58
N SER A 128 -5.51 -1.37 -13.28
CA SER A 128 -5.53 -1.28 -14.74
C SER A 128 -5.00 -2.56 -15.39
N ALA A 129 -3.94 -3.15 -14.83
CA ALA A 129 -3.42 -4.44 -15.28
C ALA A 129 -4.47 -5.56 -15.15
N VAL A 130 -5.24 -5.60 -14.06
CA VAL A 130 -6.34 -6.57 -13.90
C VAL A 130 -7.42 -6.37 -14.96
N VAL A 131 -7.81 -5.12 -15.26
CA VAL A 131 -8.79 -4.82 -16.32
C VAL A 131 -8.25 -5.26 -17.68
N LEU A 132 -6.98 -4.95 -17.98
CA LEU A 132 -6.34 -5.36 -19.24
C LEU A 132 -6.32 -6.88 -19.40
N LEU A 133 -5.92 -7.62 -18.37
CA LEU A 133 -5.95 -9.08 -18.38
C LEU A 133 -7.35 -9.65 -18.59
N ASP A 134 -8.36 -9.04 -17.99
CA ASP A 134 -9.75 -9.45 -18.19
C ASP A 134 -10.21 -9.25 -19.65
N VAL A 135 -9.79 -8.17 -20.30
CA VAL A 135 -10.04 -7.95 -21.73
C VAL A 135 -9.25 -8.96 -22.59
N LEU A 136 -7.98 -9.17 -22.30
CA LEU A 136 -7.10 -10.08 -23.05
C LEU A 136 -7.54 -11.56 -22.97
N LYS A 137 -8.26 -11.95 -21.92
CA LYS A 137 -8.87 -13.31 -21.81
C LYS A 137 -9.80 -13.64 -22.98
N HIS A 138 -10.37 -12.66 -23.63
CA HIS A 138 -11.30 -12.83 -24.73
C HIS A 138 -10.58 -12.81 -26.11
N CYS A 139 -9.30 -12.47 -26.17
CA CYS A 139 -8.50 -12.50 -27.40
C CYS A 139 -8.13 -13.95 -27.77
N LYS A 140 -8.25 -14.31 -29.06
CA LYS A 140 -8.09 -15.69 -29.57
C LYS A 140 -6.74 -16.31 -29.21
N HIS A 141 -5.63 -15.61 -29.39
CA HIS A 141 -4.27 -16.13 -29.17
C HIS A 141 -3.76 -15.86 -27.74
N ILE A 142 -3.88 -14.63 -27.28
CA ILE A 142 -3.37 -14.20 -25.95
C ILE A 142 -4.25 -14.77 -24.82
N GLY A 143 -5.53 -14.99 -25.09
CA GLY A 143 -6.49 -15.55 -24.11
C GLY A 143 -6.10 -16.92 -23.58
N ILE A 144 -5.38 -17.74 -24.36
CA ILE A 144 -4.87 -19.05 -23.90
C ILE A 144 -3.86 -18.84 -22.76
N ILE A 145 -2.93 -17.90 -22.94
CA ILE A 145 -1.89 -17.58 -21.93
C ILE A 145 -2.54 -16.99 -20.69
N VAL A 146 -3.44 -16.02 -20.86
CA VAL A 146 -4.07 -15.32 -19.73
C VAL A 146 -5.04 -16.21 -18.93
N LYS A 147 -5.60 -17.24 -19.54
CA LYS A 147 -6.44 -18.26 -18.85
C LYS A 147 -5.62 -19.28 -18.06
N ASN A 148 -4.34 -19.44 -18.39
CA ASN A 148 -3.44 -20.33 -17.67
C ASN A 148 -2.79 -19.55 -16.50
N ASP A 149 -3.34 -19.70 -15.31
CA ASP A 149 -2.87 -18.99 -14.10
C ASP A 149 -1.39 -19.26 -13.81
N LEU A 150 -0.88 -20.48 -14.06
CA LEU A 150 0.52 -20.83 -13.83
C LEU A 150 1.44 -20.12 -14.82
N LEU A 151 1.12 -20.17 -16.11
CA LEU A 151 1.90 -19.51 -17.16
C LEU A 151 1.95 -18.00 -16.94
N LEU A 152 0.80 -17.39 -16.61
CA LEU A 152 0.74 -15.96 -16.33
C LEU A 152 1.54 -15.59 -15.07
N CYS A 153 1.51 -16.43 -14.04
CA CYS A 153 2.35 -16.27 -12.85
C CYS A 153 3.85 -16.31 -13.21
N MET A 154 4.27 -17.26 -14.02
CA MET A 154 5.66 -17.39 -14.48
C MET A 154 6.10 -16.16 -15.28
N ILE A 155 5.27 -15.68 -16.20
CA ILE A 155 5.56 -14.47 -17.00
C ILE A 155 5.72 -13.26 -16.05
N TRP A 156 4.85 -13.11 -15.07
CA TRP A 156 4.93 -11.99 -14.12
C TRP A 156 6.17 -12.07 -13.24
N LEU A 157 6.50 -13.23 -12.72
CA LEU A 157 7.73 -13.43 -11.94
C LEU A 157 8.98 -13.14 -12.79
N LEU A 158 8.99 -13.55 -14.06
CA LEU A 158 10.06 -13.21 -14.99
C LEU A 158 10.17 -11.69 -15.20
N MET A 159 9.04 -10.99 -15.40
CA MET A 159 9.02 -9.54 -15.55
C MET A 159 9.54 -8.83 -14.28
N ILE A 160 9.17 -9.29 -13.09
CA ILE A 160 9.70 -8.77 -11.83
C ILE A 160 11.21 -8.98 -11.76
N LEU A 161 11.66 -10.19 -12.05
CA LEU A 161 13.08 -10.53 -12.01
C LEU A 161 13.89 -9.67 -12.98
N VAL A 162 13.49 -9.62 -14.25
CA VAL A 162 14.17 -8.83 -15.28
C VAL A 162 14.20 -7.35 -14.90
N THR A 163 13.06 -6.78 -14.52
CA THR A 163 13.00 -5.35 -14.18
C THR A 163 13.75 -4.99 -12.89
N ALA A 164 13.95 -5.93 -11.97
CA ALA A 164 14.75 -5.72 -10.75
C ALA A 164 16.21 -5.38 -11.06
N PHE A 165 16.75 -5.86 -12.20
CA PHE A 165 18.11 -5.53 -12.64
C PHE A 165 18.22 -4.21 -13.39
N TYR A 166 17.14 -3.68 -13.95
CA TYR A 166 17.15 -2.47 -14.79
C TYR A 166 16.51 -1.25 -14.12
N SER A 167 15.45 -1.43 -13.33
CA SER A 167 14.70 -0.32 -12.74
C SER A 167 13.91 -0.76 -11.51
N SER A 168 14.31 -0.27 -10.34
CA SER A 168 13.62 -0.55 -9.09
C SER A 168 12.16 -0.06 -9.09
N GLY A 169 11.87 1.06 -9.77
CA GLY A 169 10.52 1.58 -9.91
C GLY A 169 9.61 0.65 -10.73
N MET A 170 10.09 0.19 -11.88
CA MET A 170 9.35 -0.75 -12.73
C MET A 170 9.12 -2.09 -12.03
N ALA A 171 10.14 -2.62 -11.35
CA ALA A 171 10.03 -3.84 -10.58
C ALA A 171 8.95 -3.75 -9.49
N LYS A 172 8.88 -2.63 -8.76
CA LYS A 172 7.82 -2.37 -7.78
C LYS A 172 6.44 -2.35 -8.44
N ILE A 173 6.28 -1.65 -9.57
CA ILE A 173 5.00 -1.60 -10.29
C ILE A 173 4.54 -3.00 -10.70
N PHE A 174 5.40 -3.83 -11.28
CA PHE A 174 5.06 -5.20 -11.66
C PHE A 174 4.72 -6.05 -10.44
N THR A 175 5.50 -5.96 -9.36
CA THR A 175 5.25 -6.71 -8.12
C THR A 175 3.88 -6.37 -7.54
N PHE A 176 3.57 -5.09 -7.38
CA PHE A 176 2.29 -4.68 -6.79
C PHE A 176 1.12 -4.95 -7.72
N SER A 177 1.30 -4.84 -9.04
CA SER A 177 0.27 -5.27 -10.00
C SER A 177 -0.01 -6.77 -9.91
N TYR A 178 1.01 -7.60 -9.76
CA TYR A 178 0.87 -9.03 -9.51
C TYR A 178 0.10 -9.30 -8.21
N ILE A 179 0.40 -8.58 -7.13
CA ILE A 179 -0.29 -8.74 -5.85
C ILE A 179 -1.77 -8.35 -5.95
N VAL A 180 -2.11 -7.27 -6.67
CA VAL A 180 -3.52 -6.90 -6.94
C VAL A 180 -4.22 -8.01 -7.71
N TRP A 181 -3.59 -8.56 -8.76
CA TRP A 181 -4.13 -9.68 -9.53
C TRP A 181 -4.32 -10.93 -8.68
N LYS A 182 -3.32 -11.28 -7.84
CA LYS A 182 -3.42 -12.39 -6.88
C LYS A 182 -4.61 -12.22 -5.92
N GLY A 183 -4.81 -11.01 -5.39
CA GLY A 183 -5.97 -10.68 -4.57
C GLY A 183 -7.30 -10.79 -5.32
N TYR A 184 -7.33 -10.33 -6.58
CA TYR A 184 -8.49 -10.46 -7.47
C TYR A 184 -8.87 -11.93 -7.71
N LEU A 185 -7.91 -12.82 -7.94
CA LEU A 185 -8.12 -14.28 -8.08
C LEU A 185 -8.41 -14.98 -6.76
N GLY A 186 -7.81 -14.54 -5.67
CA GLY A 186 -7.82 -15.22 -4.36
C GLY A 186 -9.20 -15.42 -3.74
N LYS A 187 -10.24 -14.74 -4.27
CA LYS A 187 -11.63 -15.02 -3.87
C LYS A 187 -12.12 -16.39 -4.31
N SER A 188 -11.40 -17.09 -5.20
CA SER A 188 -11.84 -18.36 -5.78
C SER A 188 -11.12 -19.61 -5.23
N LYS A 189 -10.00 -19.49 -4.50
CA LYS A 189 -9.19 -20.67 -4.12
C LYS A 189 -8.67 -20.60 -2.67
N LYS A 190 -9.21 -21.43 -1.80
CA LYS A 190 -8.81 -21.57 -0.37
C LYS A 190 -7.47 -22.29 -0.10
N HIS A 191 -6.78 -22.85 -1.09
CA HIS A 191 -5.73 -23.86 -0.86
C HIS A 191 -4.26 -23.41 -0.92
N ILE A 192 -3.96 -22.15 -1.28
CA ILE A 192 -2.56 -21.69 -1.48
C ILE A 192 -1.91 -21.18 -0.17
N GLU A 193 -2.61 -21.20 0.93
CA GLU A 193 -2.39 -20.34 2.09
C GLU A 193 -1.21 -20.77 2.98
N ARG A 194 -1.07 -22.06 3.30
CA ARG A 194 -0.01 -22.52 4.23
C ARG A 194 1.40 -22.42 3.66
N LEU A 195 1.53 -22.71 2.36
CA LEU A 195 2.82 -22.65 1.69
C LEU A 195 3.38 -21.21 1.68
N ASN A 196 2.53 -20.21 1.48
CA ASN A 196 2.96 -18.80 1.47
C ASN A 196 3.52 -18.33 2.82
N VAL A 197 2.94 -18.76 3.95
CA VAL A 197 3.44 -18.42 5.29
C VAL A 197 4.82 -19.03 5.53
N ALA A 198 5.00 -20.30 5.18
CA ALA A 198 6.29 -20.98 5.31
C ALA A 198 7.36 -20.33 4.43
N VAL A 199 7.04 -20.06 3.16
CA VAL A 199 7.97 -19.41 2.22
C VAL A 199 8.32 -17.99 2.68
N TRP A 200 7.34 -17.22 3.18
CA TRP A 200 7.60 -15.91 3.75
C TRP A 200 8.53 -16.01 4.97
N GLY A 201 8.30 -16.95 5.88
CA GLY A 201 9.14 -17.20 7.03
C GLY A 201 10.60 -17.55 6.65
N ILE A 202 10.79 -18.39 5.62
CA ILE A 202 12.12 -18.70 5.08
C ILE A 202 12.79 -17.43 4.52
N ASN A 203 12.06 -16.60 3.80
CA ASN A 203 12.58 -15.34 3.25
C ASN A 203 12.96 -14.35 4.36
N VAL A 204 12.17 -14.26 5.44
CA VAL A 204 12.51 -13.45 6.62
C VAL A 204 13.81 -13.95 7.24
N ALA A 205 13.96 -15.26 7.44
CA ALA A 205 15.21 -15.83 7.95
C ALA A 205 16.40 -15.52 7.02
N ALA A 206 16.21 -15.59 5.70
CA ALA A 206 17.24 -15.23 4.72
C ALA A 206 17.68 -13.76 4.82
N VAL A 207 16.78 -12.83 5.14
CA VAL A 207 17.13 -11.40 5.36
C VAL A 207 18.11 -11.27 6.53
N PHE A 208 17.86 -11.95 7.62
CA PHE A 208 18.79 -11.93 8.76
C PHE A 208 20.14 -12.60 8.46
N VAL A 209 20.12 -13.77 7.82
CA VAL A 209 21.34 -14.54 7.51
C VAL A 209 22.24 -13.81 6.51
N LEU A 210 21.64 -13.16 5.51
CA LEU A 210 22.37 -12.51 4.42
C LEU A 210 22.65 -11.02 4.67
N ASN A 211 22.32 -10.52 5.86
CA ASN A 211 22.51 -9.13 6.27
C ASN A 211 22.02 -8.10 5.24
N PHE A 212 20.77 -8.20 4.85
CA PHE A 212 20.15 -7.33 3.84
C PHE A 212 19.88 -5.88 4.29
N ALA A 213 20.28 -5.51 5.49
CA ALA A 213 19.85 -4.28 6.16
C ALA A 213 20.34 -2.96 5.51
N GLN A 214 21.31 -3.00 4.62
CA GLN A 214 21.78 -1.81 3.90
C GLN A 214 20.86 -1.46 2.73
N THR A 215 19.61 -1.09 3.01
CA THR A 215 18.60 -0.80 1.98
C THR A 215 18.37 0.68 1.73
N SER A 216 19.11 1.58 2.37
CA SER A 216 19.02 3.03 2.13
C SER A 216 19.72 3.49 0.85
N ASP A 217 20.58 2.68 0.27
CA ASP A 217 21.29 3.00 -0.96
C ASP A 217 20.53 2.55 -2.20
N MET A 218 20.35 3.45 -3.16
CA MET A 218 19.71 3.15 -4.46
C MET A 218 20.51 2.14 -5.33
N SER A 219 21.65 1.69 -4.87
CA SER A 219 22.56 0.70 -5.49
C SER A 219 22.32 -0.75 -5.05
N ILE A 220 21.09 -1.11 -4.64
CA ILE A 220 20.78 -2.50 -4.26
C ILE A 220 21.01 -3.42 -5.47
N PRO A 221 21.90 -4.45 -5.36
CA PRO A 221 22.07 -5.43 -6.42
C PRO A 221 20.71 -6.03 -6.84
N GLY A 222 20.48 -6.22 -8.15
CA GLY A 222 19.19 -6.66 -8.66
C GLY A 222 18.64 -7.94 -8.02
N TRP A 223 19.52 -8.89 -7.64
CA TRP A 223 19.11 -10.12 -6.96
C TRP A 223 18.58 -9.85 -5.52
N ARG A 224 19.14 -8.88 -4.79
CA ARG A 224 18.60 -8.47 -3.47
C ARG A 224 17.22 -7.83 -3.60
N LEU A 225 17.08 -6.93 -4.58
CA LEU A 225 15.78 -6.34 -4.88
C LEU A 225 14.75 -7.42 -5.26
N ALA A 226 15.12 -8.38 -6.11
CA ALA A 226 14.25 -9.49 -6.49
C ALA A 226 13.78 -10.30 -5.28
N LEU A 227 14.66 -10.57 -4.32
CA LEU A 227 14.30 -11.28 -3.09
C LEU A 227 13.32 -10.49 -2.23
N ILE A 228 13.56 -9.19 -2.02
CA ILE A 228 12.63 -8.31 -1.28
C ILE A 228 11.25 -8.27 -1.96
N LEU A 229 11.22 -8.16 -3.29
CA LEU A 229 9.97 -8.16 -4.04
C LEU A 229 9.24 -9.50 -3.94
N PHE A 230 9.97 -10.62 -3.89
CA PHE A 230 9.39 -11.94 -3.63
C PHE A 230 8.81 -12.05 -2.21
N MET A 231 9.49 -11.45 -1.21
CA MET A 231 8.93 -11.32 0.14
C MET A 231 7.64 -10.50 0.16
N PHE A 232 7.52 -9.44 -0.65
CA PHE A 232 6.28 -8.69 -0.78
C PHE A 232 5.14 -9.57 -1.32
N VAL A 233 5.41 -10.39 -2.32
CA VAL A 233 4.41 -11.31 -2.87
C VAL A 233 3.94 -12.32 -1.83
N THR A 234 4.84 -12.94 -1.10
CA THR A 234 4.52 -13.96 -0.08
C THR A 234 3.90 -13.33 1.17
N GLY A 235 4.38 -12.16 1.59
CA GLY A 235 3.87 -11.42 2.75
C GLY A 235 2.46 -10.84 2.56
N SER A 236 2.03 -10.65 1.31
CA SER A 236 0.77 -9.96 0.97
C SER A 236 -0.49 -10.55 1.60
N ILE A 237 -0.49 -11.83 1.89
CA ILE A 237 -1.64 -12.57 2.42
C ILE A 237 -1.57 -12.85 3.93
N ILE A 238 -0.41 -12.59 4.56
CA ILE A 238 -0.18 -12.95 5.97
C ILE A 238 -1.18 -12.24 6.89
N ILE A 239 -1.24 -10.89 6.81
CA ILE A 239 -2.18 -10.13 7.63
C ILE A 239 -3.63 -10.51 7.33
N PRO A 240 -4.10 -10.57 6.06
CA PRO A 240 -5.45 -11.01 5.74
C PRO A 240 -5.84 -12.36 6.32
N GLN A 241 -4.95 -13.36 6.26
CA GLN A 241 -5.19 -14.70 6.80
C GLN A 241 -5.31 -14.71 8.32
N ILE A 242 -4.37 -14.06 8.99
CA ILE A 242 -4.39 -13.94 10.46
C ILE A 242 -5.68 -13.23 10.90
N MET A 243 -6.05 -12.13 10.24
CA MET A 243 -7.23 -11.36 10.59
C MET A 243 -8.54 -12.11 10.25
N GLU A 244 -8.58 -12.90 9.18
CA GLU A 244 -9.73 -13.78 8.88
C GLU A 244 -9.93 -14.79 10.02
N HIS A 245 -8.88 -15.49 10.41
CA HIS A 245 -8.94 -16.48 11.50
C HIS A 245 -9.33 -15.86 12.86
N ILE A 246 -8.78 -14.68 13.18
CA ILE A 246 -9.13 -13.96 14.42
C ILE A 246 -10.60 -13.52 14.39
N CYS A 247 -11.08 -13.00 13.26
CA CYS A 247 -12.47 -12.56 13.12
C CYS A 247 -13.47 -13.72 13.18
N GLU A 248 -13.09 -14.91 12.70
CA GLU A 248 -13.91 -16.11 12.83
C GLU A 248 -14.05 -16.56 14.28
N LYS A 249 -12.96 -16.48 15.06
CA LYS A 249 -12.96 -16.92 16.48
C LYS A 249 -13.51 -15.88 17.45
N LYS A 250 -13.36 -14.58 17.16
CA LYS A 250 -13.66 -13.47 18.08
C LYS A 250 -14.48 -12.37 17.40
N SER A 251 -15.61 -12.74 16.76
CA SER A 251 -16.43 -11.82 15.97
C SER A 251 -16.97 -10.60 16.73
N GLU A 252 -17.20 -10.71 18.04
CA GLU A 252 -17.81 -9.68 18.91
C GLU A 252 -16.77 -8.83 19.70
N SER A 253 -15.49 -8.95 19.41
CA SER A 253 -14.45 -8.22 20.12
C SER A 253 -14.47 -6.72 19.78
N LYS A 254 -14.58 -5.86 20.82
CA LYS A 254 -14.48 -4.39 20.70
C LYS A 254 -13.18 -3.93 20.04
N VAL A 255 -12.08 -4.67 20.25
CA VAL A 255 -10.79 -4.37 19.61
C VAL A 255 -10.87 -4.57 18.09
N ILE A 256 -11.48 -5.67 17.65
CA ILE A 256 -11.70 -5.97 16.24
C ILE A 256 -12.61 -4.91 15.61
N ASP A 257 -13.64 -4.44 16.32
CA ASP A 257 -14.52 -3.37 15.83
C ASP A 257 -13.77 -2.03 15.67
N ARG A 258 -12.91 -1.69 16.61
CA ARG A 258 -12.06 -0.49 16.52
C ARG A 258 -11.08 -0.59 15.36
N LEU A 259 -10.41 -1.72 15.18
CA LEU A 259 -9.52 -1.96 14.04
C LEU A 259 -10.26 -1.89 12.70
N ALA A 260 -11.47 -2.46 12.63
CA ALA A 260 -12.30 -2.36 11.43
C ALA A 260 -12.68 -0.89 11.12
N LYS A 261 -13.00 -0.07 12.13
CA LYS A 261 -13.26 1.37 11.96
C LYS A 261 -12.03 2.11 11.45
N VAL A 262 -10.82 1.83 11.98
CA VAL A 262 -9.56 2.35 11.46
C VAL A 262 -9.39 1.94 9.99
N GLY A 263 -9.63 0.66 9.67
CA GLY A 263 -9.54 0.13 8.31
C GLY A 263 -10.52 0.73 7.31
N GLN A 264 -11.70 1.16 7.75
CA GLN A 264 -12.67 1.87 6.92
C GLN A 264 -12.26 3.31 6.59
N ASN A 265 -11.35 3.88 7.37
CA ASN A 265 -10.87 5.24 7.25
C ASN A 265 -9.39 5.33 6.80
N THR A 266 -8.84 4.24 6.28
CA THR A 266 -7.41 4.17 5.86
C THR A 266 -7.01 5.21 4.84
N VAL A 267 -7.91 5.65 3.96
CA VAL A 267 -7.61 6.70 2.97
C VAL A 267 -7.27 8.02 3.65
N TYR A 268 -8.02 8.43 4.67
CA TYR A 268 -7.72 9.64 5.43
C TYR A 268 -6.40 9.51 6.18
N ILE A 269 -6.20 8.37 6.86
CA ILE A 269 -4.95 8.13 7.61
C ILE A 269 -3.77 8.11 6.64
N TYR A 270 -3.86 7.38 5.52
CA TYR A 270 -2.80 7.27 4.53
C TYR A 270 -2.40 8.65 3.94
N ILE A 271 -3.37 9.47 3.65
CA ILE A 271 -3.07 10.79 3.08
C ILE A 271 -2.64 11.77 4.18
N LEU A 272 -3.35 11.89 5.28
CA LEU A 272 -3.18 13.00 6.22
C LEU A 272 -2.07 12.80 7.27
N HIS A 273 -1.55 11.58 7.48
CA HIS A 273 -0.48 11.38 8.48
C HIS A 273 0.82 12.13 8.14
N PHE A 274 1.09 12.40 6.86
CA PHE A 274 2.26 13.16 6.45
C PHE A 274 2.25 14.62 6.92
N PHE A 275 1.08 15.21 7.18
CA PHE A 275 1.04 16.53 7.83
C PHE A 275 1.70 16.50 9.20
N VAL A 276 1.40 15.46 9.98
CA VAL A 276 1.98 15.27 11.31
C VAL A 276 3.47 14.93 11.19
N LEU A 277 3.84 13.99 10.33
CA LEU A 277 5.23 13.59 10.14
C LEU A 277 6.10 14.78 9.74
N TYR A 278 5.70 15.56 8.74
CA TYR A 278 6.47 16.70 8.26
C TYR A 278 6.61 17.80 9.31
N LEU A 279 5.58 17.99 10.16
CA LEU A 279 5.66 18.93 11.27
C LEU A 279 6.70 18.47 12.31
N PHE A 280 6.70 17.20 12.66
CA PHE A 280 7.67 16.65 13.60
C PHE A 280 9.09 16.61 13.05
N GLU A 281 9.28 16.38 11.77
CA GLU A 281 10.58 16.46 11.11
C GLU A 281 11.12 17.90 11.06
N ALA A 282 10.25 18.90 10.87
CA ALA A 282 10.66 20.31 10.79
C ALA A 282 11.03 20.90 12.16
N TYR A 283 10.30 20.56 13.21
CA TYR A 283 10.39 21.23 14.50
C TYR A 283 10.58 20.31 15.70
N GLY A 284 10.41 19.00 15.52
CA GLY A 284 10.50 18.03 16.61
C GLY A 284 11.93 17.69 17.01
N LYS A 285 12.21 17.68 18.32
CA LYS A 285 13.36 16.93 18.84
C LYS A 285 13.02 15.46 18.81
N ILE A 286 13.68 14.70 17.94
CA ILE A 286 13.37 13.28 17.72
C ILE A 286 13.92 12.45 18.87
N ASN A 287 13.02 11.89 19.68
CA ASN A 287 13.31 10.93 20.74
C ASN A 287 12.11 9.97 20.88
N LEU A 288 12.24 8.91 21.66
CA LEU A 288 11.21 7.88 21.81
C LEU A 288 9.85 8.45 22.27
N PHE A 289 9.85 9.44 23.16
CA PHE A 289 8.63 10.07 23.65
C PHE A 289 7.93 10.90 22.56
N THR A 290 8.67 11.72 21.83
CA THR A 290 8.12 12.51 20.72
C THR A 290 7.66 11.61 19.57
N CYS A 291 8.34 10.47 19.31
CA CYS A 291 7.86 9.46 18.36
C CYS A 291 6.53 8.85 18.80
N ALA A 292 6.37 8.54 20.09
CA ALA A 292 5.09 8.02 20.60
C ALA A 292 3.95 9.04 20.41
N ILE A 293 4.19 10.32 20.71
CA ILE A 293 3.21 11.40 20.47
C ILE A 293 2.91 11.53 18.98
N CYS A 294 3.94 11.56 18.13
CA CYS A 294 3.79 11.61 16.68
C CYS A 294 2.92 10.45 16.17
N TYR A 295 3.19 9.23 16.61
CA TYR A 295 2.39 8.06 16.24
C TYR A 295 0.91 8.21 16.62
N VAL A 296 0.63 8.63 17.84
CA VAL A 296 -0.74 8.87 18.32
C VAL A 296 -1.42 9.94 17.45
N LEU A 297 -0.75 11.04 17.18
CA LEU A 297 -1.29 12.12 16.34
C LEU A 297 -1.47 11.67 14.88
N CYS A 298 -0.58 10.85 14.32
CA CYS A 298 -0.73 10.26 12.98
C CYS A 298 -1.96 9.36 12.85
N VAL A 299 -2.47 8.80 13.95
CA VAL A 299 -3.72 8.04 13.96
C VAL A 299 -4.93 8.94 14.18
N PHE A 300 -4.93 9.75 15.26
CA PHE A 300 -6.13 10.46 15.70
C PHE A 300 -6.44 11.71 14.88
N PHE A 301 -5.44 12.49 14.45
CA PHE A 301 -5.66 13.67 13.62
C PHE A 301 -6.36 13.34 12.30
N PRO A 302 -5.90 12.37 11.49
CA PRO A 302 -6.61 11.99 10.27
C PRO A 302 -8.01 11.44 10.50
N LEU A 303 -8.23 10.69 11.61
CA LEU A 303 -9.55 10.17 11.95
C LEU A 303 -10.51 11.29 12.33
N ALA A 304 -10.05 12.29 13.09
CA ALA A 304 -10.84 13.46 13.46
C ALA A 304 -11.22 14.29 12.23
N VAL A 305 -10.23 14.61 11.37
CA VAL A 305 -10.47 15.32 10.11
C VAL A 305 -11.45 14.53 9.22
N GLY A 306 -11.20 13.22 9.05
CA GLY A 306 -12.07 12.36 8.26
C GLY A 306 -13.50 12.33 8.80
N HIS A 307 -13.69 12.31 10.13
CA HIS A 307 -15.02 12.36 10.75
C HIS A 307 -15.76 13.68 10.43
N VAL A 308 -15.04 14.80 10.46
CA VAL A 308 -15.62 16.13 10.21
C VAL A 308 -16.00 16.33 8.75
N ILE A 309 -15.15 15.87 7.80
CA ILE A 309 -15.35 16.13 6.35
C ILE A 309 -16.15 15.07 5.61
N LYS A 310 -16.25 13.86 6.17
CA LYS A 310 -16.85 12.69 5.51
C LYS A 310 -18.26 12.98 5.00
N GLY A 311 -18.45 12.74 3.70
CA GLY A 311 -19.74 12.98 3.03
C GLY A 311 -20.02 14.44 2.63
N LYS A 312 -19.16 15.38 3.00
CA LYS A 312 -19.23 16.78 2.56
C LYS A 312 -18.60 16.97 1.18
N LYS A 313 -18.86 18.11 0.51
CA LYS A 313 -18.30 18.42 -0.81
C LYS A 313 -16.77 18.37 -0.83
N ILE A 314 -16.11 18.83 0.22
CA ILE A 314 -14.64 18.80 0.37
C ILE A 314 -14.08 17.36 0.41
N ASP A 315 -14.79 16.42 1.04
CA ASP A 315 -14.40 15.00 1.04
C ASP A 315 -14.39 14.43 -0.39
N TYR A 316 -15.44 14.77 -1.17
CA TYR A 316 -15.49 14.32 -2.56
C TYR A 316 -14.40 14.94 -3.43
N ILE A 317 -14.08 16.23 -3.24
CA ILE A 317 -13.01 16.90 -4.00
C ILE A 317 -11.64 16.30 -3.68
N LEU A 318 -11.33 16.13 -2.40
CA LEU A 318 -9.98 15.79 -1.95
C LEU A 318 -9.69 14.29 -1.89
N PHE A 319 -10.72 13.43 -1.73
CA PHE A 319 -10.51 12.00 -1.49
C PHE A 319 -11.31 11.07 -2.42
N GLN A 320 -12.42 11.52 -3.01
CA GLN A 320 -13.33 10.66 -3.78
C GLN A 320 -14.00 11.40 -4.96
N PRO A 321 -13.21 12.00 -5.87
CA PRO A 321 -13.78 12.84 -6.94
C PRO A 321 -14.72 12.09 -7.89
N SER A 322 -14.58 10.78 -8.02
CA SER A 322 -15.54 9.96 -8.80
C SER A 322 -16.96 9.99 -8.24
N LYS A 323 -17.13 10.24 -6.93
CA LYS A 323 -18.45 10.38 -6.32
C LYS A 323 -19.06 11.77 -6.54
N LEU A 324 -18.22 12.80 -6.68
CA LEU A 324 -18.68 14.14 -7.02
C LEU A 324 -19.36 14.15 -8.38
N LEU A 325 -18.72 13.53 -9.40
CA LEU A 325 -19.24 13.44 -10.75
C LEU A 325 -20.56 12.63 -10.89
N LYS A 326 -20.91 11.84 -9.89
CA LYS A 326 -22.19 11.12 -9.87
C LYS A 326 -23.34 11.93 -9.28
N ARG A 327 -23.03 13.05 -8.67
CA ARG A 327 -24.01 13.95 -8.03
C ARG A 327 -24.29 15.21 -8.85
N LEU A 328 -23.41 15.51 -9.83
CA LEU A 328 -23.61 16.46 -10.90
C LEU A 328 -24.34 15.79 -12.06
#